data_bfdca67e5aa640916917401a54250369
#
_entry.id   bfdca67e5aa640916917401a54250369
#
_cell.length_a   1.000
_cell.length_b   1.000
_cell.length_c   1.000
_cell.angle_alpha   90.00
_cell.angle_beta   90.00
_cell.angle_gamma   90.00
#
_symmetry.space_group_name_H-M   'P 1'
#
loop_
_entity.id
_entity.type
_entity.pdbx_description
1 polymer ?
#
loop_
_entity_poly.entity_id
_entity_poly.type
_entity_poly.pdbx_seq_one_letter_code
_entity_poly.pdbx_strand_id
1 'polypeptide(L)' 'MCRFPEHEIALVDMHSKPGSPWQYCPRSTLRNVTHTLEKEFGLTLRAGFESEFYLLKRATEGYVALVLR' A
#
# COMPACT_ATOMS: atom_id res chain seq x y z
N MET A 1 -11.19 7.77 -5.39
CA MET A 1 -12.58 7.60 -5.87
C MET A 1 -12.75 6.19 -6.40
N CYS A 2 -13.70 5.44 -5.89
CA CYS A 2 -14.00 4.11 -6.38
C CYS A 2 -14.76 4.20 -7.71
N ARG A 3 -14.29 3.49 -8.72
CA ARG A 3 -14.87 3.51 -10.07
C ARG A 3 -16.11 2.63 -10.20
N PHE A 4 -16.36 1.80 -9.20
CA PHE A 4 -17.49 0.89 -9.16
C PHE A 4 -18.54 1.41 -8.17
N PRO A 5 -19.75 1.75 -8.62
CA PRO A 5 -20.75 2.42 -7.78
C PRO A 5 -21.24 1.58 -6.59
N GLU A 6 -21.01 0.28 -6.60
CA GLU A 6 -21.39 -0.63 -5.51
C GLU A 6 -20.24 -1.03 -4.59
N HIS A 7 -19.05 -0.43 -4.79
CA HIS A 7 -17.86 -0.75 -4.01
C HIS A 7 -17.23 0.52 -3.44
N GLU A 8 -16.90 0.47 -2.18
CA GLU A 8 -16.16 1.52 -1.50
C GLU A 8 -14.83 0.99 -0.96
N ILE A 9 -13.83 1.85 -0.97
CA ILE A 9 -12.51 1.53 -0.42
C ILE A 9 -12.21 2.52 0.69
N ALA A 10 -11.89 2.01 1.87
CA ALA A 10 -11.43 2.81 2.98
C ALA A 10 -10.00 2.40 3.36
N LEU A 11 -9.15 3.39 3.55
CA LEU A 11 -7.82 3.17 4.09
C LEU A 11 -7.90 3.18 5.61
N VAL A 12 -7.60 2.06 6.21
CA VAL A 12 -7.80 1.84 7.65
C VAL A 12 -6.50 1.41 8.33
N ASP A 13 -6.45 1.61 9.65
CA ASP A 13 -5.49 0.95 10.51
C ASP A 13 -6.20 -0.12 11.35
N MET A 14 -5.40 -1.00 11.93
CA MET A 14 -5.91 -2.13 12.71
C MET A 14 -5.68 -1.91 14.21
N HIS A 15 -6.67 -2.24 14.99
CA HIS A 15 -6.62 -2.18 16.44
C HIS A 15 -6.97 -3.56 17.01
N SER A 16 -6.30 -3.95 18.10
CA SER A 16 -6.63 -5.17 18.85
C SER A 16 -7.95 -5.03 19.60
N LYS A 17 -8.25 -3.80 20.03
CA LYS A 17 -9.51 -3.34 20.59
C LYS A 17 -9.61 -1.83 20.38
N PRO A 18 -10.79 -1.21 20.50
CA PRO A 18 -10.94 0.22 20.32
C PRO A 18 -9.94 1.03 21.15
N GLY A 19 -9.19 1.93 20.51
CA GLY A 19 -8.18 2.77 21.13
C GLY A 19 -6.81 2.12 21.36
N SER A 20 -6.63 0.84 21.03
CA SER A 20 -5.35 0.11 21.16
C SER A 20 -4.83 -0.34 19.81
N PRO A 21 -3.91 0.39 19.20
CA PRO A 21 -3.33 -0.01 17.92
C PRO A 21 -2.71 -1.41 17.99
N TRP A 22 -2.97 -2.22 16.98
CA TRP A 22 -2.38 -3.55 16.88
C TRP A 22 -0.91 -3.43 16.51
N GLN A 23 -0.04 -4.08 17.28
CA GLN A 23 1.43 -3.97 17.12
C GLN A 23 1.95 -4.44 15.75
N TYR A 24 1.20 -5.26 15.05
CA TYR A 24 1.58 -5.75 13.72
C TYR A 24 0.91 -4.99 12.57
N CYS A 25 0.20 -3.91 12.84
CA CYS A 25 -0.40 -3.08 11.81
C CYS A 25 0.65 -2.28 11.06
N PRO A 26 0.82 -2.49 9.73
CA PRO A 26 1.82 -1.78 8.94
C PRO A 26 1.61 -0.26 8.93
N ARG A 27 0.37 0.19 8.90
CA ARG A 27 0.03 1.62 8.90
C ARG A 27 0.38 2.28 10.21
N SER A 28 0.11 1.63 11.34
CA SER A 28 0.50 2.13 12.66
C SER A 28 2.03 2.15 12.82
N THR A 29 2.72 1.16 12.31
CA THR A 29 4.19 1.11 12.29
C THR A 29 4.76 2.28 11.50
N LEU A 30 4.25 2.54 10.30
CA LEU A 30 4.68 3.68 9.47
C LEU A 30 4.44 5.01 10.20
N ARG A 31 3.28 5.17 10.81
CA ARG A 31 2.94 6.38 11.59
C ARG A 31 3.93 6.60 12.74
N ASN A 32 4.27 5.55 13.48
CA ASN A 32 5.21 5.65 14.59
C ASN A 32 6.62 5.99 14.11
N VAL A 33 7.08 5.36 13.04
CA VAL A 33 8.41 5.63 12.46
C VAL A 33 8.50 7.05 11.93
N THR A 34 7.49 7.51 11.19
CA THR A 34 7.49 8.89 10.67
C THR A 34 7.43 9.93 11.77
N HIS A 35 6.69 9.64 12.85
CA HIS A 35 6.63 10.51 14.02
C HIS A 35 7.99 10.61 14.72
N THR A 36 8.68 9.48 14.91
CA THR A 36 10.03 9.45 15.48
C THR A 36 11.02 10.20 14.60
N LEU A 37 10.94 10.01 13.29
CA LEU A 37 11.79 10.68 12.32
C LEU A 37 11.67 12.21 12.43
N GLU A 38 10.45 12.70 12.55
CA GLU A 38 10.17 14.12 12.69
C GLU A 38 10.63 14.67 14.05
N LYS A 39 10.27 13.99 15.14
CA LYS A 39 10.59 14.44 16.49
C LYS A 39 12.07 14.40 16.85
N GLU A 40 12.75 13.30 16.48
CA GLU A 40 14.15 13.10 16.91
C GLU A 40 15.16 13.64 15.90
N PHE A 41 14.80 13.67 14.62
CA PHE A 41 15.72 14.05 13.55
C PHE A 41 15.29 15.28 12.77
N GLY A 42 14.11 15.80 13.00
CA GLY A 42 13.57 16.96 12.27
C GLY A 42 13.36 16.70 10.78
N LEU A 43 13.20 15.44 10.38
CA LEU A 43 13.06 15.03 8.99
C LEU A 43 11.62 14.63 8.66
N THR A 44 11.18 14.98 7.48
CA THR A 44 9.89 14.57 6.94
C THR A 44 10.08 13.59 5.79
N LEU A 45 9.43 12.43 5.89
CA LEU A 45 9.44 11.43 4.83
C LEU A 45 8.50 11.86 3.70
N ARG A 46 9.01 11.85 2.48
CA ARG A 46 8.22 11.94 1.26
C ARG A 46 8.42 10.68 0.44
N ALA A 47 7.34 10.02 0.06
CA ALA A 47 7.39 8.79 -0.70
C ALA A 47 6.28 8.76 -1.75
N GLY A 48 6.55 8.10 -2.86
CA GLY A 48 5.58 7.76 -3.89
C GLY A 48 5.70 6.28 -4.21
N PHE A 49 4.62 5.70 -4.71
CA PHE A 49 4.59 4.30 -5.12
C PHE A 49 4.36 4.23 -6.62
N GLU A 50 5.24 3.52 -7.30
CA GLU A 50 5.11 3.20 -8.72
C GLU A 50 4.88 1.72 -8.87
N SER A 51 3.72 1.35 -9.40
CA SER A 51 3.38 -0.06 -9.64
C SER A 51 3.84 -0.46 -11.02
N GLU A 52 4.71 -1.46 -11.09
CA GLU A 52 5.19 -2.03 -12.33
C GLU A 52 4.61 -3.45 -12.49
N PHE A 53 4.21 -3.79 -13.69
CA PHE A 53 3.66 -5.12 -13.96
C PHE A 53 3.90 -5.53 -15.42
N TYR A 54 3.87 -6.83 -15.64
CA TYR A 54 3.84 -7.41 -16.97
C TYR A 54 2.45 -7.88 -17.32
N LEU A 55 1.99 -7.54 -18.50
CA LEU A 55 0.76 -8.10 -19.04
C LEU A 55 1.12 -9.39 -19.78
N LEU A 56 0.57 -10.50 -19.34
CA LEU A 56 0.87 -11.80 -19.90
C LEU A 56 -0.35 -12.39 -20.60
N LYS A 57 -0.10 -13.01 -21.73
CA LYS A 57 -1.09 -13.82 -22.42
C LYS A 57 -0.75 -15.30 -22.21
N ARG A 58 -1.76 -16.10 -21.94
CA ARG A 58 -1.59 -17.55 -21.88
C ARG A 58 -1.24 -18.10 -23.26
N ALA A 59 -0.17 -18.85 -23.35
CA ALA A 59 0.28 -19.57 -24.54
C ALA A 59 0.04 -21.08 -24.37
N THR A 60 0.29 -21.85 -25.42
CA THR A 60 0.17 -23.31 -25.39
C THR A 60 1.11 -23.93 -24.35
N GLU A 61 2.29 -23.34 -24.21
CA GLU A 61 3.27 -23.71 -23.19
C GLU A 61 3.61 -22.46 -22.36
N GLY A 62 2.97 -22.34 -21.16
CA GLY A 62 3.24 -21.26 -20.24
C GLY A 62 2.60 -19.92 -20.59
N TYR A 63 3.34 -18.84 -20.38
CA TYR A 63 2.89 -17.46 -20.60
C TYR A 63 3.90 -16.67 -21.43
N VAL A 64 3.41 -15.78 -22.26
CA VAL A 64 4.24 -14.84 -23.03
C VAL A 64 3.86 -13.41 -22.67
N ALA A 65 4.84 -12.54 -22.59
CA ALA A 65 4.60 -11.13 -22.34
C ALA A 65 3.91 -10.47 -23.55
N LEU A 66 2.91 -9.65 -23.25
CA LEU A 66 2.29 -8.81 -24.27
C LEU A 66 3.16 -7.56 -24.47
N VAL A 67 3.61 -7.37 -25.70
CA VAL A 67 4.25 -6.12 -26.10
C VAL A 67 3.18 -5.22 -26.69
N LEU A 68 2.86 -4.15 -25.99
CA LEU A 68 1.98 -3.11 -26.52
C LEU A 68 2.80 -2.22 -27.45
N ARG A 69 2.39 -2.19 -28.69
CA ARG A 69 2.99 -1.32 -29.71
C ARG A 69 2.10 -0.11 -29.97
#